data_3aaa37d398b7b7055d837ea32984a29d
#
_entry.id   3aaa37d398b7b7055d837ea32984a29d
#
_cell.length_a   1.000
_cell.length_b   1.000
_cell.length_c   1.000
_cell.angle_alpha   90.00
_cell.angle_beta   90.00
_cell.angle_gamma   90.00
#
_symmetry.space_group_name_H-M   'P 1'
#
loop_
_entity.id
_entity.type
_entity.pdbx_description
1 polymer ?
#
loop_
_entity_poly.entity_id
_entity_poly.type
_entity_poly.pdbx_seq_one_letter_code
_entity_poly.pdbx_strand_id
1 'polypeptide(L)'
;KPSGKKAPLGPGVTLLPFLQKQGAEIVATLYCGDQHYLENEEEVAKKFIGFAKKFHADAVLCGPAMHYPNFGEMAAHLACKFNAAGIPAIAAMAEENPAVSHYYQQVPIVKMPKKGGIGLNNSFKQMAQLVVAKANGKETKQLEEKSCF
;
A
#
# COMPACT_ATOMS: atom_id res chain seq x y z
N LYS A 1 16.02 -8.02 -5.78
CA LYS A 1 15.33 -9.28 -5.99
C LYS A 1 14.03 -9.29 -5.17
N PRO A 2 12.88 -9.55 -5.78
CA PRO A 2 11.62 -9.60 -5.03
C PRO A 2 11.61 -10.80 -4.08
N SER A 3 11.09 -10.58 -2.87
CA SER A 3 11.00 -11.58 -1.82
C SER A 3 9.70 -11.39 -1.04
N GLY A 4 9.35 -12.39 -0.23
CA GLY A 4 8.16 -12.33 0.61
C GLY A 4 8.34 -13.13 1.89
N LYS A 5 7.58 -12.76 2.90
CA LYS A 5 7.56 -13.45 4.19
C LYS A 5 6.13 -13.49 4.73
N LYS A 6 5.71 -14.63 5.27
CA LYS A 6 4.37 -14.80 5.88
C LYS A 6 4.33 -14.19 7.27
N ALA A 7 4.66 -12.90 7.39
CA ALA A 7 4.66 -12.19 8.66
C ALA A 7 4.60 -10.68 8.39
N PRO A 8 4.10 -9.89 9.35
CA PRO A 8 4.25 -8.43 9.28
C PRO A 8 5.72 -8.06 9.45
N LEU A 9 6.19 -7.13 8.63
CA LEU A 9 7.56 -6.60 8.67
C LEU A 9 7.52 -5.08 8.65
N GLY A 10 8.51 -4.43 9.30
CA GLY A 10 8.63 -2.97 9.30
C GLY A 10 7.34 -2.27 9.71
N PRO A 11 6.82 -1.34 8.89
CA PRO A 11 5.57 -0.63 9.19
C PRO A 11 4.36 -1.55 9.37
N GLY A 12 4.40 -2.78 8.83
CA GLY A 12 3.34 -3.77 9.04
C GLY A 12 3.14 -4.14 10.49
N VAL A 13 4.20 -4.10 11.29
CA VAL A 13 4.12 -4.37 12.73
C VAL A 13 3.29 -3.27 13.42
N THR A 14 3.48 -2.01 13.05
CA THR A 14 2.72 -0.88 13.58
C THR A 14 1.27 -0.90 13.07
N LEU A 15 1.07 -1.29 11.83
CA LEU A 15 -0.25 -1.34 11.18
C LEU A 15 -1.12 -2.47 11.74
N LEU A 16 -0.53 -3.58 12.17
CA LEU A 16 -1.27 -4.79 12.55
C LEU A 16 -2.39 -4.57 13.58
N PRO A 17 -2.17 -3.83 14.69
CA PRO A 17 -3.27 -3.60 15.65
C PRO A 17 -4.47 -2.90 15.03
N PHE A 18 -4.25 -1.98 14.09
CA PHE A 18 -5.33 -1.28 13.40
C PHE A 18 -6.11 -2.22 12.47
N LEU A 19 -5.41 -3.13 11.79
CA LEU A 19 -6.04 -4.15 10.96
C LEU A 19 -6.86 -5.13 11.79
N GLN A 20 -6.33 -5.57 12.93
CA GLN A 20 -7.02 -6.49 13.83
C GLN A 20 -8.34 -5.92 14.34
N LYS A 21 -8.40 -4.61 14.61
CA LYS A 21 -9.65 -3.93 14.98
C LYS A 21 -10.68 -3.96 13.85
N GLN A 22 -10.26 -4.10 12.61
CA GLN A 22 -11.12 -4.21 11.44
C GLN A 22 -11.43 -5.67 11.07
N GLY A 23 -10.99 -6.63 11.87
CA GLY A 23 -11.19 -8.06 11.58
C GLY A 23 -10.29 -8.62 10.49
N ALA A 24 -9.14 -7.98 10.25
CA ALA A 24 -8.20 -8.38 9.20
C ALA A 24 -6.84 -8.79 9.76
N GLU A 25 -6.05 -9.44 8.93
CA GLU A 25 -4.70 -9.87 9.29
C GLU A 25 -3.75 -9.69 8.09
N ILE A 26 -2.46 -9.66 8.36
CA ILE A 26 -1.42 -9.62 7.32
C ILE A 26 -1.03 -11.07 7.01
N VAL A 27 -1.36 -11.52 5.79
CA VAL A 27 -1.02 -12.90 5.36
C VAL A 27 0.42 -12.99 4.85
N ALA A 28 0.98 -11.90 4.35
CA ALA A 28 2.36 -11.86 3.88
C ALA A 28 2.83 -10.41 3.71
N THR A 29 4.14 -10.22 3.78
CA THR A 29 4.81 -8.98 3.39
C THR A 29 5.72 -9.28 2.21
N LEU A 30 5.54 -8.54 1.12
CA LEU A 30 6.37 -8.63 -0.08
C LEU A 30 7.32 -7.45 -0.11
N TYR A 31 8.55 -7.66 -0.47
CA TYR A 31 9.54 -6.59 -0.50
C TYR A 31 10.54 -6.75 -1.65
N CYS A 32 11.04 -5.62 -2.11
CA CYS A 32 11.99 -5.53 -3.20
C CYS A 32 12.72 -4.20 -3.07
N GLY A 33 13.97 -4.13 -3.51
CA GLY A 33 14.67 -2.85 -3.61
C GLY A 33 13.96 -1.94 -4.62
N ASP A 34 13.78 -0.68 -4.28
CA ASP A 34 13.05 0.27 -5.11
C ASP A 34 13.73 0.50 -6.47
N GLN A 35 15.05 0.60 -6.48
CA GLN A 35 15.79 0.75 -7.73
C GLN A 35 15.67 -0.50 -8.60
N HIS A 36 15.78 -1.68 -8.01
CA HIS A 36 15.58 -2.94 -8.75
C HIS A 36 14.19 -2.99 -9.37
N TYR A 37 13.18 -2.59 -8.62
CA TYR A 37 11.81 -2.52 -9.13
C TYR A 37 11.71 -1.58 -10.33
N LEU A 38 12.20 -0.35 -10.20
CA LEU A 38 12.07 0.66 -11.26
C LEU A 38 12.81 0.24 -12.55
N GLU A 39 13.85 -0.57 -12.43
CA GLU A 39 14.57 -1.13 -13.58
C GLU A 39 13.93 -2.39 -14.17
N ASN A 40 13.00 -3.03 -13.42
CA ASN A 40 12.39 -4.31 -13.80
C ASN A 40 10.89 -4.37 -13.45
N GLU A 41 10.17 -3.28 -13.70
CA GLU A 41 8.78 -3.10 -13.24
C GLU A 41 7.85 -4.24 -13.61
N GLU A 42 7.83 -4.64 -14.87
CA GLU A 42 6.90 -5.66 -15.35
C GLU A 42 7.19 -7.03 -14.72
N GLU A 43 8.45 -7.41 -14.64
CA GLU A 43 8.86 -8.70 -14.08
C GLU A 43 8.53 -8.77 -12.58
N VAL A 44 8.90 -7.73 -11.82
CA VAL A 44 8.68 -7.71 -10.37
C VAL A 44 7.20 -7.63 -10.05
N ALA A 45 6.45 -6.78 -10.75
CA ALA A 45 4.99 -6.68 -10.54
C ALA A 45 4.31 -8.04 -10.79
N LYS A 46 4.69 -8.74 -11.85
CA LYS A 46 4.15 -10.07 -12.16
C LYS A 46 4.43 -11.06 -11.04
N LYS A 47 5.64 -11.05 -10.48
CA LYS A 47 5.99 -11.93 -9.36
C LYS A 47 5.21 -11.58 -8.10
N PHE A 48 5.05 -10.30 -7.79
CA PHE A 48 4.28 -9.86 -6.63
C PHE A 48 2.81 -10.23 -6.75
N ILE A 49 2.23 -10.06 -7.92
CA ILE A 49 0.84 -10.47 -8.19
C ILE A 49 0.70 -11.98 -7.98
N GLY A 50 1.67 -12.76 -8.46
CA GLY A 50 1.70 -14.21 -8.25
C GLY A 50 1.76 -14.58 -6.78
N PHE A 51 2.59 -13.91 -5.98
CA PHE A 51 2.66 -14.12 -4.54
C PHE A 51 1.34 -13.78 -3.85
N ALA A 52 0.73 -12.65 -4.20
CA ALA A 52 -0.54 -12.24 -3.61
C ALA A 52 -1.64 -13.28 -3.88
N LYS A 53 -1.69 -13.84 -5.07
CA LYS A 53 -2.62 -14.93 -5.41
C LYS A 53 -2.31 -16.19 -4.63
N LYS A 54 -1.03 -16.57 -4.53
CA LYS A 54 -0.60 -17.76 -3.79
C LYS A 54 -0.97 -17.67 -2.30
N PHE A 55 -0.85 -16.49 -1.70
CA PHE A 55 -1.18 -16.27 -0.30
C PHE A 55 -2.65 -15.93 -0.07
N HIS A 56 -3.48 -15.93 -1.14
CA HIS A 56 -4.91 -15.61 -1.06
C HIS A 56 -5.20 -14.24 -0.46
N ALA A 57 -4.40 -13.25 -0.80
CA ALA A 57 -4.62 -11.88 -0.33
C ALA A 57 -5.92 -11.31 -0.92
N ASP A 58 -6.75 -10.73 -0.07
CA ASP A 58 -8.00 -10.08 -0.49
C ASP A 58 -7.78 -8.63 -0.93
N ALA A 59 -6.71 -8.01 -0.45
CA ALA A 59 -6.30 -6.67 -0.83
C ALA A 59 -4.83 -6.46 -0.50
N VAL A 60 -4.24 -5.40 -1.05
CA VAL A 60 -2.82 -5.09 -0.87
C VAL A 60 -2.65 -3.64 -0.46
N LEU A 61 -1.85 -3.41 0.57
CA LEU A 61 -1.35 -2.09 0.90
C LEU A 61 0.09 -1.98 0.37
N CYS A 62 0.32 -1.01 -0.49
CA CYS A 62 1.64 -0.73 -1.04
C CYS A 62 2.28 0.44 -0.30
N GLY A 63 3.32 0.17 0.43
CA GLY A 63 3.96 1.14 1.32
C GLY A 63 3.75 0.79 2.80
N PRO A 64 3.71 1.77 3.69
CA PRO A 64 3.83 3.22 3.44
C PRO A 64 5.23 3.64 2.98
N ALA A 65 5.28 4.51 2.00
CA ALA A 65 6.55 4.93 1.38
C ALA A 65 7.16 6.16 2.03
N MET A 66 6.47 6.77 2.96
CA MET A 66 6.90 7.99 3.65
C MET A 66 7.25 9.09 2.62
N HIS A 67 8.41 9.72 2.76
CA HIS A 67 8.88 10.77 1.86
C HIS A 67 9.91 10.27 0.81
N TYR A 68 10.17 8.98 0.75
CA TYR A 68 11.19 8.41 -0.15
C TYR A 68 10.68 8.34 -1.59
N PRO A 69 11.25 9.14 -2.53
CA PRO A 69 10.68 9.29 -3.88
C PRO A 69 10.60 7.98 -4.67
N ASN A 70 11.69 7.23 -4.73
CA ASN A 70 11.73 5.99 -5.51
C ASN A 70 10.82 4.92 -4.91
N PHE A 71 10.75 4.85 -3.59
CA PHE A 71 9.84 3.94 -2.91
C PHE A 71 8.39 4.34 -3.17
N GLY A 72 8.09 5.65 -3.18
CA GLY A 72 6.77 6.15 -3.53
C GLY A 72 6.34 5.76 -4.94
N GLU A 73 7.23 5.92 -5.92
CA GLU A 73 6.98 5.50 -7.30
C GLU A 73 6.72 4.00 -7.39
N MET A 74 7.54 3.18 -6.72
CA MET A 74 7.34 1.73 -6.67
C MET A 74 5.99 1.38 -6.06
N ALA A 75 5.68 1.94 -4.90
CA ALA A 75 4.45 1.64 -4.18
C ALA A 75 3.20 1.97 -5.02
N ALA A 76 3.15 3.17 -5.57
CA ALA A 76 2.01 3.60 -6.38
C ALA A 76 1.88 2.81 -7.67
N HIS A 77 2.99 2.56 -8.36
CA HIS A 77 3.00 1.76 -9.60
C HIS A 77 2.54 0.33 -9.33
N LEU A 78 3.04 -0.30 -8.26
CA LEU A 78 2.58 -1.63 -7.85
C LEU A 78 1.09 -1.65 -7.55
N ALA A 79 0.58 -0.64 -6.85
CA ALA A 79 -0.85 -0.56 -6.55
C ALA A 79 -1.68 -0.52 -7.84
N CYS A 80 -1.24 0.24 -8.84
CA CYS A 80 -1.89 0.26 -10.15
C CYS A 80 -1.87 -1.13 -10.80
N LYS A 81 -0.74 -1.83 -10.73
CA LYS A 81 -0.60 -3.18 -11.31
C LYS A 81 -1.49 -4.21 -10.61
N PHE A 82 -1.56 -4.17 -9.28
CA PHE A 82 -2.47 -5.04 -8.54
C PHE A 82 -3.93 -4.80 -8.91
N ASN A 83 -4.36 -3.54 -8.95
CA ASN A 83 -5.73 -3.19 -9.35
C ASN A 83 -6.05 -3.68 -10.76
N ALA A 84 -5.12 -3.50 -11.70
CA ALA A 84 -5.30 -3.98 -13.08
C ALA A 84 -5.41 -5.51 -13.14
N ALA A 85 -4.81 -6.22 -12.19
CA ALA A 85 -4.91 -7.68 -12.10
C ALA A 85 -6.12 -8.16 -11.29
N GLY A 86 -6.99 -7.26 -10.83
CA GLY A 86 -8.19 -7.60 -10.09
C GLY A 86 -7.99 -7.79 -8.59
N ILE A 87 -6.85 -7.41 -8.04
CA ILE A 87 -6.58 -7.46 -6.60
C ILE A 87 -6.62 -6.02 -6.07
N PRO A 88 -7.64 -5.66 -5.26
CA PRO A 88 -7.76 -4.29 -4.75
C PRO A 88 -6.49 -3.85 -4.03
N ALA A 89 -5.98 -2.67 -4.38
CA ALA A 89 -4.75 -2.16 -3.81
C ALA A 89 -4.82 -0.65 -3.59
N ILE A 90 -4.17 -0.20 -2.53
CA ILE A 90 -3.99 1.20 -2.20
C ILE A 90 -2.53 1.46 -1.92
N ALA A 91 -2.13 2.71 -1.97
CA ALA A 91 -0.80 3.14 -1.54
C ALA A 91 -0.93 4.11 -0.36
N ALA A 92 0.19 4.38 0.29
CA ALA A 92 0.26 5.37 1.37
C ALA A 92 1.63 6.03 1.34
N MET A 93 1.67 7.34 1.46
CA MET A 93 2.93 8.10 1.49
C MET A 93 2.71 9.51 2.02
N ALA A 94 3.80 10.17 2.37
CA ALA A 94 3.77 11.52 2.88
C ALA A 94 3.43 12.52 1.76
N GLU A 95 2.79 13.63 2.14
CA GLU A 95 2.33 14.62 1.17
C GLU A 95 3.45 15.26 0.34
N GLU A 96 4.70 15.25 0.85
CA GLU A 96 5.85 15.77 0.13
C GLU A 96 6.44 14.78 -0.89
N ASN A 97 5.95 13.54 -0.93
CA ASN A 97 6.46 12.55 -1.86
C ASN A 97 6.05 12.91 -3.30
N PRO A 98 7.00 13.07 -4.23
CA PRO A 98 6.67 13.47 -5.60
C PRO A 98 5.82 12.44 -6.37
N ALA A 99 5.79 11.19 -5.94
CA ALA A 99 4.94 10.18 -6.56
C ALA A 99 3.45 10.50 -6.43
N VAL A 100 3.05 11.30 -5.43
CA VAL A 100 1.65 11.70 -5.26
C VAL A 100 1.11 12.37 -6.52
N SER A 101 1.84 13.35 -7.07
CA SER A 101 1.38 14.08 -8.26
C SER A 101 1.26 13.19 -9.50
N HIS A 102 2.05 12.12 -9.57
CA HIS A 102 2.03 11.20 -10.71
C HIS A 102 0.87 10.20 -10.64
N TYR A 103 0.42 9.83 -9.43
CA TYR A 103 -0.47 8.67 -9.28
C TYR A 103 -1.78 8.92 -8.54
N TYR A 104 -2.00 10.09 -7.93
CA TYR A 104 -3.17 10.30 -7.07
C TYR A 104 -4.51 10.11 -7.79
N GLN A 105 -4.56 10.29 -9.10
CA GLN A 105 -5.76 10.08 -9.90
C GLN A 105 -5.92 8.65 -10.38
N GLN A 106 -4.90 7.82 -10.25
CA GLN A 106 -4.89 6.44 -10.75
C GLN A 106 -5.12 5.41 -9.66
N VAL A 107 -4.76 5.73 -8.42
CA VAL A 107 -4.86 4.82 -7.30
C VAL A 107 -5.08 5.61 -6.00
N PRO A 108 -5.88 5.08 -5.06
CA PRO A 108 -6.01 5.74 -3.76
C PRO A 108 -4.66 5.77 -3.03
N ILE A 109 -4.26 6.95 -2.61
CA ILE A 109 -3.02 7.16 -1.84
C ILE A 109 -3.40 7.79 -0.51
N VAL A 110 -3.30 7.04 0.57
CA VAL A 110 -3.61 7.53 1.92
C VAL A 110 -2.57 8.55 2.33
N LYS A 111 -3.05 9.71 2.80
CA LYS A 111 -2.20 10.81 3.24
C LYS A 111 -1.50 10.47 4.54
N MET A 112 -0.19 10.70 4.56
CA MET A 112 0.61 10.66 5.76
C MET A 112 1.18 12.04 6.03
N PRO A 113 1.45 12.39 7.31
CA PRO A 113 2.04 13.70 7.61
C PRO A 113 3.45 13.79 7.03
N LYS A 114 3.91 15.03 6.83
CA LYS A 114 5.29 15.32 6.46
C LYS A 114 6.25 14.73 7.49
N LYS A 115 7.49 14.51 7.09
CA LYS A 115 8.54 14.07 7.99
C LYS A 115 8.59 14.98 9.22
N GLY A 116 8.52 14.36 10.41
CA GLY A 116 8.49 15.10 11.68
C GLY A 116 7.12 15.67 12.05
N GLY A 117 6.09 15.49 11.22
CA GLY A 117 4.74 15.94 11.52
C GLY A 117 4.02 15.01 12.49
N ILE A 118 2.83 15.47 12.93
CA ILE A 118 1.97 14.70 13.83
C ILE A 118 0.82 14.06 13.05
N GLY A 119 0.17 13.05 13.64
CA GLY A 119 -0.98 12.39 13.03
C GLY A 119 -0.66 11.06 12.36
N LEU A 120 0.52 10.50 12.60
CA LEU A 120 0.94 9.25 12.00
C LEU A 120 0.00 8.09 12.36
N ASN A 121 -0.40 7.97 13.63
CA ASN A 121 -1.33 6.92 14.05
C ASN A 121 -2.68 7.02 13.34
N ASN A 122 -3.18 8.23 13.13
CA ASN A 122 -4.41 8.43 12.38
C ASN A 122 -4.27 7.96 10.93
N SER A 123 -3.11 8.20 10.32
CA SER A 123 -2.83 7.71 8.97
C SER A 123 -2.84 6.17 8.91
N PHE A 124 -2.25 5.49 9.89
CA PHE A 124 -2.30 4.03 9.95
C PHE A 124 -3.73 3.52 10.15
N LYS A 125 -4.52 4.19 10.98
CA LYS A 125 -5.94 3.85 11.15
C LYS A 125 -6.69 3.97 9.82
N GLN A 126 -6.45 5.04 9.08
CA GLN A 126 -7.08 5.27 7.78
C GLN A 126 -6.65 4.24 6.73
N MET A 127 -5.36 3.86 6.71
CA MET A 127 -4.87 2.78 5.84
C MET A 127 -5.63 1.48 6.12
N ALA A 128 -5.78 1.12 7.39
CA ALA A 128 -6.48 -0.10 7.79
C ALA A 128 -7.95 -0.04 7.38
N GLN A 129 -8.63 1.05 7.66
CA GLN A 129 -10.05 1.22 7.28
C GLN A 129 -10.25 1.08 5.78
N LEU A 130 -9.41 1.72 4.99
CA LEU A 130 -9.57 1.73 3.53
C LEU A 130 -9.23 0.37 2.92
N VAL A 131 -8.09 -0.23 3.28
CA VAL A 131 -7.67 -1.49 2.69
C VAL A 131 -8.63 -2.61 3.03
N VAL A 132 -9.17 -2.63 4.26
CA VAL A 132 -10.16 -3.64 4.67
C VAL A 132 -11.48 -3.44 3.95
N ALA A 133 -11.94 -2.21 3.79
CA ALA A 133 -13.15 -1.93 3.02
C ALA A 133 -13.01 -2.41 1.57
N LYS A 134 -11.85 -2.17 0.96
CA LYS A 134 -11.53 -2.67 -0.38
C LYS A 134 -11.54 -4.20 -0.44
N ALA A 135 -10.92 -4.85 0.55
CA ALA A 135 -10.90 -6.31 0.65
C ALA A 135 -12.30 -6.91 0.72
N ASN A 136 -13.23 -6.22 1.35
CA ASN A 136 -14.60 -6.66 1.52
C ASN A 136 -15.54 -6.21 0.38
N GLY A 137 -15.01 -5.56 -0.65
CA GLY A 137 -15.81 -5.10 -1.79
C GLY A 137 -16.78 -3.98 -1.45
N LYS A 138 -16.55 -3.23 -0.37
CA LYS A 138 -17.44 -2.16 0.05
C LYS A 138 -17.18 -0.87 -0.70
N GLU A 139 -18.19 0.02 -0.72
CA GLU A 139 -18.05 1.37 -1.26
C GLU A 139 -17.05 2.17 -0.41
N THR A 140 -16.08 2.81 -1.05
CA THR A 140 -14.99 3.50 -0.35
C THR A 140 -14.87 4.99 -0.68
N LYS A 141 -15.81 5.54 -1.45
CA LYS A 141 -15.73 6.94 -1.89
C LYS A 141 -15.54 7.92 -0.72
N GLN A 142 -16.35 7.78 0.33
CA GLN A 142 -16.26 8.66 1.49
C GLN A 142 -14.95 8.49 2.26
N LEU A 143 -14.48 7.26 2.40
CA LEU A 143 -13.18 7.00 3.04
C LEU A 143 -12.04 7.61 2.23
N GLU A 144 -12.08 7.50 0.90
CA GLU A 144 -11.06 8.07 0.03
C GLU A 144 -11.07 9.60 0.07
N GLU A 145 -12.23 10.22 0.05
CA GLU A 145 -12.35 11.68 0.16
C GLU A 145 -11.78 12.21 1.47
N LYS A 146 -11.96 11.46 2.55
CA LYS A 146 -11.48 11.82 3.89
C LYS A 146 -9.98 11.60 4.06
N SER A 147 -9.42 10.53 3.48
CA SER A 147 -8.09 10.03 3.84
C SER A 147 -7.06 10.05 2.72
N CYS A 148 -7.47 10.25 1.47
CA CYS A 148 -6.56 10.20 0.31
C CYS A 148 -6.34 11.57 -0.33
N PHE A 149 -5.22 11.65 -1.06
CA PHE A 149 -4.94 12.80 -1.91
C PHE A 149 -5.95 12.96 -3.04
#